data_4c88bbb992280ef52462ac988304cef9
#
_entry.id   4c88bbb992280ef52462ac988304cef9
#
_cell.length_a   1.000
_cell.length_b   1.000
_cell.length_c   1.000
_cell.angle_alpha   90.00
_cell.angle_beta   90.00
_cell.angle_gamma   90.00
#
_symmetry.space_group_name_H-M   'P 1'
#
loop_
_entity.id
_entity.type
_entity.pdbx_description
1 polymer ?
#
loop_
_entity_poly.entity_id
_entity_poly.type
_entity_poly.pdbx_seq_one_letter_code
_entity_poly.pdbx_strand_id
1 'polypeptide(L)'
;MGNYYSYMRISTDTERQNFARQEKALKKYAEEQSIEYLIEFAEEKSAKNFTDRKQFNKLDKLLQSGDTVVFKDLSRFTREAENGYIKYMEWLAKGINIVFLDNPTISSDYIRQMMNTAESQDLVTKTAMEGIIKLLLIVELDRAEQQRRYISKAIKDGIAASDKGSGRKKGSLDKMTNELRHDLELYMHDRTITQKAVMEKHGISRNTLKKYVMRLAEG
;
A
#
# COMPACT_ATOMS: atom_id res chain seq x y z
N MET A 1 -4.83 21.77 -21.25
CA MET A 1 -3.92 20.84 -20.53
C MET A 1 -4.81 19.98 -19.63
N GLY A 2 -4.58 18.66 -19.60
CA GLY A 2 -5.30 17.77 -18.69
C GLY A 2 -4.79 17.91 -17.26
N ASN A 3 -5.60 17.46 -16.31
CA ASN A 3 -5.25 17.44 -14.90
C ASN A 3 -4.37 16.23 -14.55
N TYR A 4 -3.57 16.37 -13.49
CA TYR A 4 -2.77 15.26 -12.95
C TYR A 4 -3.41 14.76 -11.66
N TYR A 5 -3.44 13.43 -11.53
CA TYR A 5 -3.93 12.71 -10.36
C TYR A 5 -2.88 11.71 -9.90
N SER A 6 -2.72 11.53 -8.61
CA SER A 6 -1.93 10.44 -8.06
C SER A 6 -2.80 9.38 -7.41
N TYR A 7 -2.39 8.12 -7.50
CA TYR A 7 -3.10 7.04 -6.85
C TYR A 7 -2.15 6.13 -6.07
N MET A 8 -2.43 6.00 -4.79
CA MET A 8 -1.70 5.17 -3.84
C MET A 8 -2.60 4.09 -3.27
N ARG A 9 -2.03 2.93 -2.98
CA ARG A 9 -2.78 1.81 -2.40
C ARG A 9 -1.95 0.99 -1.43
N ILE A 10 -2.57 0.67 -0.30
CA ILE A 10 -2.07 -0.28 0.69
C ILE A 10 -3.10 -1.38 0.95
N SER A 11 -2.68 -2.57 1.36
CA SER A 11 -3.57 -3.70 1.59
C SER A 11 -3.96 -3.91 3.04
N THR A 12 -3.18 -3.40 4.00
CA THR A 12 -3.41 -3.55 5.45
C THR A 12 -2.72 -2.43 6.25
N ASP A 13 -3.15 -2.22 7.49
CA ASP A 13 -2.57 -1.25 8.46
C ASP A 13 -1.06 -1.42 8.70
N THR A 14 -0.51 -2.63 8.50
CA THR A 14 0.93 -2.90 8.66
C THR A 14 1.79 -2.31 7.55
N GLU A 15 1.19 -1.81 6.47
CA GLU A 15 1.89 -1.27 5.30
C GLU A 15 2.04 0.27 5.32
N ARG A 16 1.91 0.94 6.47
CA ARG A 16 2.11 2.42 6.57
C ARG A 16 3.45 2.89 6.01
N GLN A 17 4.52 2.11 6.18
CA GLN A 17 5.83 2.43 5.59
C GLN A 17 5.80 2.37 4.05
N ASN A 18 4.98 1.48 3.47
CA ASN A 18 4.81 1.41 2.02
C ASN A 18 4.02 2.61 1.47
N PHE A 19 3.11 3.18 2.27
CA PHE A 19 2.38 4.38 1.90
C PHE A 19 3.33 5.58 1.78
N ALA A 20 4.14 5.85 2.81
CA ALA A 20 5.12 6.92 2.80
C ALA A 20 6.13 6.82 1.64
N ARG A 21 6.51 5.60 1.24
CA ARG A 21 7.38 5.37 0.07
C ARG A 21 6.69 5.72 -1.25
N GLN A 22 5.40 5.40 -1.38
CA GLN A 22 4.63 5.76 -2.57
C GLN A 22 4.48 7.28 -2.65
N GLU A 23 4.05 7.92 -1.56
CA GLU A 23 3.89 9.35 -1.44
C GLU A 23 5.19 10.10 -1.80
N LYS A 24 6.31 9.70 -1.22
CA LYS A 24 7.62 10.28 -1.53
C LYS A 24 7.99 10.17 -3.01
N ALA A 25 7.73 9.01 -3.63
CA ALA A 25 8.04 8.80 -5.05
C ALA A 25 7.15 9.66 -5.96
N LEU A 26 5.86 9.76 -5.64
CA LEU A 26 4.91 10.59 -6.39
C LEU A 26 5.20 12.08 -6.25
N LYS A 27 5.53 12.57 -5.05
CA LYS A 27 5.94 13.96 -4.83
C LYS A 27 7.22 14.30 -5.59
N LYS A 28 8.22 13.42 -5.53
CA LYS A 28 9.46 13.61 -6.29
C LYS A 28 9.19 13.72 -7.80
N TYR A 29 8.34 12.86 -8.34
CA TYR A 29 7.94 12.93 -9.75
C TYR A 29 7.23 14.25 -10.07
N ALA A 30 6.32 14.72 -9.21
CA ALA A 30 5.63 15.99 -9.40
C ALA A 30 6.61 17.18 -9.43
N GLU A 31 7.59 17.19 -8.53
CA GLU A 31 8.67 18.20 -8.49
C GLU A 31 9.51 18.15 -9.78
N GLU A 32 9.96 16.96 -10.20
CA GLU A 32 10.78 16.77 -11.41
C GLU A 32 10.06 17.18 -12.70
N GLN A 33 8.75 16.95 -12.76
CA GLN A 33 7.93 17.31 -13.92
C GLN A 33 7.31 18.72 -13.83
N SER A 34 7.53 19.44 -12.72
CA SER A 34 6.91 20.75 -12.44
C SER A 34 5.38 20.71 -12.59
N ILE A 35 4.75 19.68 -12.02
CA ILE A 35 3.29 19.47 -12.01
C ILE A 35 2.73 19.47 -10.60
N GLU A 36 1.43 19.74 -10.48
CA GLU A 36 0.67 19.58 -9.25
C GLU A 36 -0.44 18.55 -9.45
N TYR A 37 -0.65 17.69 -8.46
CA TYR A 37 -1.79 16.77 -8.47
C TYR A 37 -3.05 17.51 -8.05
N LEU A 38 -4.09 17.47 -8.89
CA LEU A 38 -5.40 18.02 -8.55
C LEU A 38 -6.02 17.29 -7.37
N ILE A 39 -5.89 15.96 -7.34
CA ILE A 39 -6.33 15.10 -6.22
C ILE A 39 -5.34 13.94 -6.07
N GLU A 40 -4.96 13.68 -4.82
CA GLU A 40 -4.19 12.50 -4.43
C GLU A 40 -5.13 11.45 -3.83
N PHE A 41 -5.30 10.33 -4.51
CA PHE A 41 -6.17 9.24 -4.07
C PHE A 41 -5.40 8.22 -3.25
N ALA A 42 -5.93 7.87 -2.08
CA ALA A 42 -5.37 6.86 -1.18
C ALA A 42 -6.41 5.76 -0.90
N GLU A 43 -6.07 4.51 -1.20
CA GLU A 43 -6.96 3.34 -1.04
C GLU A 43 -6.39 2.32 -0.07
N GLU A 44 -7.18 1.94 0.94
CA GLU A 44 -6.85 0.89 1.89
C GLU A 44 -7.59 -0.41 1.54
N LYS A 45 -7.29 -0.98 0.38
CA LYS A 45 -7.94 -2.20 -0.12
C LYS A 45 -7.00 -3.06 -0.95
N SER A 46 -7.31 -4.36 -1.06
CA SER A 46 -6.63 -5.25 -1.99
C SER A 46 -6.85 -4.81 -3.44
N ALA A 47 -5.85 -4.99 -4.31
CA ALA A 47 -5.97 -4.73 -5.75
C ALA A 47 -6.67 -5.86 -6.52
N LYS A 48 -7.30 -6.80 -5.83
CA LYS A 48 -7.87 -7.99 -6.45
C LYS A 48 -9.05 -7.65 -7.37
N ASN A 49 -9.96 -6.76 -6.94
CA ASN A 49 -11.10 -6.33 -7.74
C ASN A 49 -11.16 -4.80 -7.79
N PHE A 50 -11.48 -4.23 -8.96
CA PHE A 50 -11.72 -2.78 -9.09
C PHE A 50 -13.02 -2.34 -8.41
N THR A 51 -14.06 -3.16 -8.42
CA THR A 51 -15.40 -2.85 -7.88
C THR A 51 -15.36 -2.49 -6.40
N ASP A 52 -14.49 -3.11 -5.61
CA ASP A 52 -14.39 -2.91 -4.16
C ASP A 52 -13.54 -1.69 -3.77
N ARG A 53 -12.94 -1.02 -4.75
CA ARG A 53 -11.98 0.07 -4.57
C ARG A 53 -12.68 1.42 -4.71
N LYS A 54 -13.19 1.93 -3.59
CA LYS A 54 -14.00 3.16 -3.56
C LYS A 54 -13.26 4.38 -4.12
N GLN A 55 -11.97 4.52 -3.81
CA GLN A 55 -11.18 5.67 -4.28
C GLN A 55 -10.82 5.52 -5.75
N PHE A 56 -10.51 4.31 -6.21
CA PHE A 56 -10.30 4.03 -7.63
C PHE A 56 -11.55 4.33 -8.46
N ASN A 57 -12.71 3.91 -7.97
CA ASN A 57 -13.98 4.17 -8.66
C ASN A 57 -14.35 5.66 -8.69
N LYS A 58 -13.96 6.45 -7.67
CA LYS A 58 -14.10 7.91 -7.70
C LYS A 58 -13.18 8.53 -8.75
N LEU A 59 -11.90 8.10 -8.76
CA LEU A 59 -10.93 8.54 -9.77
C LEU A 59 -11.45 8.23 -11.18
N ASP A 60 -11.84 6.97 -11.46
CA ASP A 60 -12.32 6.52 -12.77
C ASP A 60 -13.48 7.38 -13.31
N LYS A 61 -14.39 7.80 -12.42
CA LYS A 61 -15.53 8.67 -12.77
C LYS A 61 -15.15 10.13 -13.03
N LEU A 62 -14.06 10.60 -12.46
CA LEU A 62 -13.61 11.99 -12.60
C LEU A 62 -12.75 12.20 -13.85
N LEU A 63 -12.05 11.15 -14.29
CA LEU A 63 -11.09 11.24 -15.38
C LEU A 63 -11.75 11.63 -16.72
N GLN A 64 -11.11 12.57 -17.38
CA GLN A 64 -11.47 13.05 -18.71
C GLN A 64 -10.31 12.87 -19.69
N SER A 65 -10.60 12.97 -20.97
CA SER A 65 -9.58 12.92 -22.02
C SER A 65 -8.50 13.97 -21.81
N GLY A 66 -7.24 13.55 -21.88
CA GLY A 66 -6.08 14.40 -21.63
C GLY A 66 -5.58 14.39 -20.18
N ASP A 67 -6.38 13.87 -19.24
CA ASP A 67 -5.93 13.72 -17.85
C ASP A 67 -4.84 12.66 -17.70
N THR A 68 -4.01 12.80 -16.68
CA THR A 68 -2.90 11.89 -16.37
C THR A 68 -3.04 11.31 -14.97
N VAL A 69 -2.96 9.99 -14.85
CA VAL A 69 -2.92 9.29 -13.56
C VAL A 69 -1.53 8.71 -13.34
N VAL A 70 -0.92 9.04 -12.21
CA VAL A 70 0.41 8.58 -11.84
C VAL A 70 0.33 7.53 -10.73
N PHE A 71 0.90 6.37 -10.99
CA PHE A 71 1.06 5.27 -10.04
C PHE A 71 2.55 5.04 -9.77
N LYS A 72 2.90 4.67 -8.54
CA LYS A 72 4.28 4.25 -8.28
C LYS A 72 4.65 3.01 -9.10
N ASP A 73 3.84 1.98 -9.02
CA ASP A 73 4.06 0.70 -9.70
C ASP A 73 2.74 0.09 -10.21
N LEU A 74 2.83 -0.85 -11.16
CA LEU A 74 1.68 -1.52 -11.77
C LEU A 74 0.81 -2.25 -10.73
N SER A 75 1.38 -2.76 -9.65
CA SER A 75 0.61 -3.47 -8.61
C SER A 75 -0.34 -2.56 -7.83
N ARG A 76 -0.18 -1.21 -7.92
CA ARG A 76 -1.14 -0.25 -7.37
C ARG A 76 -2.37 -0.15 -8.25
N PHE A 77 -2.17 -0.23 -9.56
CA PHE A 77 -3.26 -0.24 -10.53
C PHE A 77 -4.06 -1.55 -10.44
N THR A 78 -3.44 -2.71 -10.65
CA THR A 78 -4.10 -4.00 -10.58
C THR A 78 -3.16 -5.12 -10.13
N ARG A 79 -3.74 -6.26 -9.73
CA ARG A 79 -3.04 -7.54 -9.51
C ARG A 79 -3.61 -8.65 -10.41
N GLU A 80 -4.67 -8.37 -11.14
CA GLU A 80 -5.29 -9.29 -12.12
C GLU A 80 -4.92 -8.84 -13.52
N ALA A 81 -4.23 -9.69 -14.25
CA ALA A 81 -3.68 -9.35 -15.56
C ALA A 81 -4.79 -8.99 -16.56
N GLU A 82 -5.85 -9.78 -16.62
CA GLU A 82 -6.90 -9.61 -17.62
C GLU A 82 -7.78 -8.38 -17.36
N ASN A 83 -8.30 -8.23 -16.15
CA ASN A 83 -9.07 -7.05 -15.75
C ASN A 83 -8.23 -5.77 -15.79
N GLY A 84 -6.94 -5.87 -15.45
CA GLY A 84 -5.99 -4.78 -15.58
C GLY A 84 -5.80 -4.35 -17.04
N TYR A 85 -5.60 -5.30 -17.93
CA TYR A 85 -5.49 -5.03 -19.36
C TYR A 85 -6.75 -4.34 -19.92
N ILE A 86 -7.93 -4.88 -19.60
CA ILE A 86 -9.21 -4.30 -20.06
C ILE A 86 -9.35 -2.85 -19.57
N LYS A 87 -9.13 -2.59 -18.29
CA LYS A 87 -9.22 -1.23 -17.72
C LYS A 87 -8.16 -0.29 -18.29
N TYR A 88 -6.95 -0.79 -18.49
CA TYR A 88 -5.86 -0.03 -19.10
C TYR A 88 -6.24 0.42 -20.53
N MET A 89 -6.72 -0.51 -21.35
CA MET A 89 -7.14 -0.20 -22.72
C MET A 89 -8.37 0.72 -22.78
N GLU A 90 -9.31 0.57 -21.84
CA GLU A 90 -10.44 1.49 -21.68
C GLU A 90 -9.96 2.92 -21.42
N TRP A 91 -9.00 3.12 -20.52
CA TRP A 91 -8.45 4.44 -20.23
C TRP A 91 -7.66 5.02 -21.42
N LEU A 92 -6.88 4.19 -22.09
CA LEU A 92 -6.18 4.59 -23.32
C LEU A 92 -7.16 5.08 -24.39
N ALA A 93 -8.23 4.32 -24.63
CA ALA A 93 -9.25 4.67 -25.62
C ALA A 93 -10.01 5.96 -25.26
N LYS A 94 -10.18 6.25 -23.96
CA LYS A 94 -10.73 7.53 -23.47
C LYS A 94 -9.74 8.70 -23.57
N GLY A 95 -8.51 8.47 -24.02
CA GLY A 95 -7.48 9.50 -24.08
C GLY A 95 -6.86 9.85 -22.74
N ILE A 96 -6.99 8.99 -21.72
CA ILE A 96 -6.38 9.15 -20.40
C ILE A 96 -4.92 8.69 -20.46
N ASN A 97 -4.03 9.45 -19.85
CA ASN A 97 -2.62 9.11 -19.72
C ASN A 97 -2.37 8.34 -18.43
N ILE A 98 -1.55 7.29 -18.51
CA ILE A 98 -1.21 6.43 -17.38
C ILE A 98 0.31 6.40 -17.25
N VAL A 99 0.81 6.74 -16.07
CA VAL A 99 2.24 6.75 -15.77
C VAL A 99 2.54 5.79 -14.65
N PHE A 100 3.49 4.88 -14.86
CA PHE A 100 4.03 3.98 -13.84
C PHE A 100 5.50 4.32 -13.60
N LEU A 101 5.83 4.83 -12.40
CA LEU A 101 7.19 5.30 -12.10
C LEU A 101 8.22 4.18 -12.14
N ASP A 102 7.88 3.01 -11.59
CA ASP A 102 8.78 1.85 -11.55
C ASP A 102 8.73 1.00 -12.86
N ASN A 103 7.75 1.24 -13.74
CA ASN A 103 7.52 0.48 -14.98
C ASN A 103 7.23 1.40 -16.17
N PRO A 104 8.17 2.25 -16.60
CA PRO A 104 7.92 3.25 -17.65
C PRO A 104 7.57 2.64 -19.00
N THR A 105 8.02 1.42 -19.30
CA THR A 105 7.75 0.69 -20.55
C THR A 105 6.29 0.31 -20.78
N ILE A 106 5.48 0.38 -19.73
CA ILE A 106 4.02 0.16 -19.80
C ILE A 106 3.23 1.43 -19.51
N SER A 107 3.89 2.58 -19.41
CA SER A 107 3.20 3.87 -19.38
C SER A 107 2.58 4.19 -20.73
N SER A 108 1.47 4.94 -20.71
CA SER A 108 0.64 5.17 -21.90
C SER A 108 1.39 5.79 -23.08
N ASP A 109 2.36 6.66 -22.83
CA ASP A 109 3.11 7.32 -23.89
C ASP A 109 3.95 6.30 -24.69
N TYR A 110 4.62 5.39 -23.99
CA TYR A 110 5.38 4.33 -24.65
C TYR A 110 4.47 3.39 -25.46
N ILE A 111 3.35 2.99 -24.87
CA ILE A 111 2.37 2.12 -25.53
C ILE A 111 1.74 2.79 -26.74
N ARG A 112 1.37 4.10 -26.65
CA ARG A 112 0.86 4.85 -27.82
C ARG A 112 1.89 5.00 -28.93
N GLN A 113 3.14 5.23 -28.60
CA GLN A 113 4.21 5.26 -29.61
C GLN A 113 4.29 3.93 -30.36
N MET A 114 4.24 2.80 -29.66
CA MET A 114 4.19 1.49 -30.29
C MET A 114 2.93 1.31 -31.16
N MET A 115 1.76 1.70 -30.66
CA MET A 115 0.50 1.61 -31.42
C MET A 115 0.51 2.49 -32.64
N ASN A 116 0.94 3.74 -32.55
CA ASN A 116 1.03 4.66 -33.70
C ASN A 116 1.97 4.14 -34.79
N THR A 117 3.07 3.48 -34.38
CA THR A 117 3.97 2.80 -35.33
C THR A 117 3.23 1.64 -36.04
N ALA A 118 2.30 0.98 -35.36
CA ALA A 118 1.51 -0.12 -35.92
C ALA A 118 0.30 0.35 -36.77
N GLU A 119 -0.29 1.51 -36.47
CA GLU A 119 -1.45 2.05 -37.23
C GLU A 119 -1.11 2.39 -38.69
N SER A 120 0.16 2.69 -38.99
CA SER A 120 0.65 2.87 -40.33
C SER A 120 0.85 1.56 -41.11
N GLN A 121 0.63 0.41 -40.50
CA GLN A 121 0.85 -0.94 -41.01
C GLN A 121 -0.46 -1.65 -41.38
N ASP A 122 -0.34 -2.83 -41.96
CA ASP A 122 -1.47 -3.67 -42.29
C ASP A 122 -2.19 -4.25 -41.04
N LEU A 123 -3.39 -4.81 -41.25
CA LEU A 123 -4.20 -5.40 -40.20
C LEU A 123 -3.48 -6.48 -39.38
N VAL A 124 -2.60 -7.24 -40.02
CA VAL A 124 -1.86 -8.34 -39.38
C VAL A 124 -0.85 -7.77 -38.39
N THR A 125 -0.12 -6.74 -38.80
CA THR A 125 0.86 -6.04 -37.97
C THR A 125 0.19 -5.37 -36.78
N LYS A 126 -0.96 -4.71 -36.99
CA LYS A 126 -1.75 -4.12 -35.91
C LYS A 126 -2.17 -5.16 -34.86
N THR A 127 -2.74 -6.28 -35.30
CA THR A 127 -3.17 -7.36 -34.41
C THR A 127 -1.99 -7.97 -33.64
N ALA A 128 -0.84 -8.14 -34.30
CA ALA A 128 0.38 -8.63 -33.66
C ALA A 128 0.86 -7.66 -32.56
N MET A 129 0.85 -6.36 -32.82
CA MET A 129 1.26 -5.34 -31.84
C MET A 129 0.33 -5.26 -30.63
N GLU A 130 -0.99 -5.34 -30.86
CA GLU A 130 -1.97 -5.46 -29.75
C GLU A 130 -1.67 -6.70 -28.88
N GLY A 131 -1.33 -7.83 -29.51
CA GLY A 131 -0.90 -9.05 -28.82
C GLY A 131 0.36 -8.84 -27.99
N ILE A 132 1.36 -8.13 -28.52
CA ILE A 132 2.61 -7.81 -27.84
C ILE A 132 2.34 -6.91 -26.63
N ILE A 133 1.52 -5.88 -26.78
CA ILE A 133 1.14 -4.98 -25.67
C ILE A 133 0.43 -5.77 -24.55
N LYS A 134 -0.49 -6.66 -24.92
CA LYS A 134 -1.14 -7.54 -23.96
C LYS A 134 -0.14 -8.42 -23.22
N LEU A 135 0.79 -9.02 -23.94
CA LEU A 135 1.84 -9.84 -23.34
C LEU A 135 2.74 -9.04 -22.41
N LEU A 136 3.17 -7.82 -22.79
CA LEU A 136 3.97 -6.94 -21.93
C LEU A 136 3.27 -6.66 -20.60
N LEU A 137 2.00 -6.27 -20.63
CA LEU A 137 1.22 -6.02 -19.42
C LEU A 137 1.08 -7.28 -18.56
N ILE A 138 0.81 -8.44 -19.16
CA ILE A 138 0.69 -9.71 -18.45
C ILE A 138 2.02 -10.09 -17.79
N VAL A 139 3.14 -10.00 -18.53
CA VAL A 139 4.47 -10.34 -18.02
C VAL A 139 4.87 -9.43 -16.86
N GLU A 140 4.63 -8.12 -16.96
CA GLU A 140 4.95 -7.19 -15.87
C GLU A 140 4.09 -7.43 -14.63
N LEU A 141 2.81 -7.78 -14.79
CA LEU A 141 1.93 -8.14 -13.68
C LEU A 141 2.36 -9.46 -13.01
N ASP A 142 2.69 -10.48 -13.81
CA ASP A 142 3.18 -11.76 -13.29
C ASP A 142 4.51 -11.58 -12.57
N ARG A 143 5.43 -10.81 -13.14
CA ARG A 143 6.70 -10.47 -12.51
C ARG A 143 6.53 -9.77 -11.15
N ALA A 144 5.63 -8.81 -11.06
CA ALA A 144 5.31 -8.12 -9.81
C ALA A 144 4.72 -9.08 -8.76
N GLU A 145 3.86 -10.01 -9.16
CA GLU A 145 3.29 -11.03 -8.26
C GLU A 145 4.35 -12.06 -7.83
N GLN A 146 5.21 -12.53 -8.73
CA GLN A 146 6.31 -13.46 -8.40
C GLN A 146 7.29 -12.81 -7.42
N GLN A 147 7.68 -11.56 -7.65
CA GLN A 147 8.56 -10.82 -6.74
C GLN A 147 7.94 -10.69 -5.34
N ARG A 148 6.64 -10.41 -5.24
CA ARG A 148 5.92 -10.36 -3.98
C ARG A 148 5.93 -11.72 -3.26
N ARG A 149 5.66 -12.80 -3.99
CA ARG A 149 5.70 -14.18 -3.45
C ARG A 149 7.10 -14.54 -2.95
N TYR A 150 8.12 -14.20 -3.73
CA TYR A 150 9.51 -14.42 -3.34
C TYR A 150 9.87 -13.69 -2.05
N ILE A 151 9.57 -12.39 -1.94
CA ILE A 151 9.82 -11.59 -0.73
C ILE A 151 9.04 -12.17 0.47
N SER A 152 7.76 -12.53 0.28
CA SER A 152 6.94 -13.11 1.35
C SER A 152 7.51 -14.45 1.83
N LYS A 153 8.00 -15.28 0.91
CA LYS A 153 8.66 -16.54 1.24
C LYS A 153 9.97 -16.29 1.99
N ALA A 154 10.83 -15.42 1.48
CA ALA A 154 12.10 -15.08 2.14
C ALA A 154 11.90 -14.55 3.57
N ILE A 155 10.86 -13.72 3.81
CA ILE A 155 10.52 -13.26 5.16
C ILE A 155 10.08 -14.43 6.05
N LYS A 156 9.23 -15.33 5.55
CA LYS A 156 8.78 -16.51 6.31
C LYS A 156 9.95 -17.44 6.64
N ASP A 157 10.80 -17.68 5.68
CA ASP A 157 11.99 -18.53 5.84
C ASP A 157 12.97 -17.90 6.84
N GLY A 158 13.16 -16.57 6.77
CA GLY A 158 13.97 -15.83 7.74
C GLY A 158 13.39 -15.86 9.16
N ILE A 159 12.07 -15.78 9.32
CA ILE A 159 11.40 -15.93 10.63
C ILE A 159 11.57 -17.36 11.16
N ALA A 160 11.40 -18.38 10.31
CA ALA A 160 11.53 -19.77 10.67
C ALA A 160 12.98 -20.15 11.06
N ALA A 161 13.97 -19.56 10.40
CA ALA A 161 15.39 -19.76 10.70
C ALA A 161 15.88 -18.94 11.92
N SER A 162 15.08 -18.03 12.46
CA SER A 162 15.43 -17.20 13.59
C SER A 162 15.07 -17.88 14.90
N ASP A 163 16.06 -18.13 15.77
CA ASP A 163 15.84 -18.59 17.15
C ASP A 163 15.15 -17.55 18.04
N LYS A 164 15.03 -16.31 17.55
CA LYS A 164 14.30 -15.25 18.25
C LYS A 164 12.82 -15.35 17.89
N GLY A 165 12.00 -15.76 18.86
CA GLY A 165 10.54 -15.75 18.69
C GLY A 165 10.06 -14.43 18.11
N SER A 166 9.29 -14.48 17.00
CA SER A 166 8.70 -13.32 16.37
C SER A 166 7.65 -12.70 17.29
N GLY A 167 7.76 -11.41 17.53
CA GLY A 167 6.81 -10.65 18.32
C GLY A 167 7.26 -10.33 19.74
N ARG A 168 6.36 -9.72 20.50
CA ARG A 168 6.58 -9.34 21.91
C ARG A 168 6.74 -10.59 22.77
N LYS A 169 7.80 -10.66 23.58
CA LYS A 169 8.01 -11.76 24.53
C LYS A 169 6.78 -11.93 25.42
N LYS A 170 6.23 -13.15 25.48
CA LYS A 170 5.07 -13.47 26.30
C LYS A 170 5.41 -13.18 27.77
N GLY A 171 4.66 -12.28 28.39
CA GLY A 171 4.88 -11.91 29.81
C GLY A 171 5.79 -10.71 30.03
N SER A 172 6.37 -10.07 29.00
CA SER A 172 7.15 -8.85 29.21
C SER A 172 6.27 -7.70 29.68
N LEU A 173 6.72 -6.98 30.70
CA LEU A 173 6.07 -5.80 31.28
C LEU A 173 6.80 -4.54 30.80
N ASP A 174 6.91 -4.36 29.47
CA ASP A 174 7.78 -3.36 28.83
C ASP A 174 7.49 -1.90 29.23
N LYS A 175 6.31 -1.65 29.81
CA LYS A 175 5.93 -0.33 30.35
C LYS A 175 5.95 -0.28 31.88
N MET A 176 6.45 -1.31 32.55
CA MET A 176 6.61 -1.32 34.00
C MET A 176 7.84 -0.52 34.38
N THR A 177 7.64 0.74 34.75
CA THR A 177 8.68 1.56 35.37
C THR A 177 8.82 1.22 36.85
N ASN A 178 9.94 1.57 37.47
CA ASN A 178 10.11 1.38 38.92
C ASN A 178 9.06 2.18 39.72
N GLU A 179 8.69 3.37 39.24
CA GLU A 179 7.67 4.21 39.86
C GLU A 179 6.27 3.55 39.75
N LEU A 180 5.91 3.02 38.56
CA LEU A 180 4.65 2.30 38.40
C LEU A 180 4.61 1.04 39.28
N ARG A 181 5.71 0.31 39.39
CA ARG A 181 5.80 -0.86 40.28
C ARG A 181 5.51 -0.47 41.71
N HIS A 182 6.17 0.56 42.23
CA HIS A 182 5.98 1.06 43.59
C HIS A 182 4.52 1.49 43.82
N ASP A 183 3.92 2.25 42.93
CA ASP A 183 2.54 2.70 43.05
C ASP A 183 1.53 1.54 42.97
N LEU A 184 1.82 0.48 42.21
CA LEU A 184 1.01 -0.73 42.16
C LEU A 184 1.14 -1.55 43.46
N GLU A 185 2.31 -1.64 44.06
CA GLU A 185 2.52 -2.28 45.37
C GLU A 185 1.75 -1.52 46.45
N LEU A 186 1.83 -0.19 46.48
CA LEU A 186 1.01 0.63 47.35
C LEU A 186 -0.48 0.40 47.11
N TYR A 187 -0.96 0.41 45.87
CA TYR A 187 -2.36 0.15 45.54
C TYR A 187 -2.87 -1.23 46.02
N MET A 188 -1.99 -2.25 46.02
CA MET A 188 -2.36 -3.59 46.52
C MET A 188 -2.51 -3.66 48.03
N HIS A 189 -1.83 -2.81 48.76
CA HIS A 189 -1.80 -2.83 50.25
C HIS A 189 -2.52 -1.67 50.91
N ASP A 190 -2.73 -0.55 50.22
CA ASP A 190 -3.40 0.65 50.74
C ASP A 190 -4.75 0.90 50.05
N ARG A 191 -5.83 0.75 50.78
CA ARG A 191 -7.21 0.96 50.28
C ARG A 191 -7.54 2.43 49.96
N THR A 192 -6.70 3.37 50.37
CA THR A 192 -6.91 4.81 50.07
C THR A 192 -6.55 5.13 48.64
N ILE A 193 -5.68 4.32 48.00
CA ILE A 193 -5.24 4.49 46.64
C ILE A 193 -6.27 3.86 45.68
N THR A 194 -6.87 4.67 44.83
CA THR A 194 -7.88 4.18 43.91
C THR A 194 -7.31 3.69 42.60
N GLN A 195 -7.95 2.69 41.99
CA GLN A 195 -7.59 2.19 40.66
C GLN A 195 -7.50 3.34 39.62
N LYS A 196 -8.43 4.30 39.71
CA LYS A 196 -8.51 5.44 38.81
C LYS A 196 -7.30 6.34 38.96
N ALA A 197 -6.86 6.63 40.16
CA ALA A 197 -5.69 7.48 40.43
C ALA A 197 -4.40 6.89 39.80
N VAL A 198 -4.15 5.58 39.96
CA VAL A 198 -2.98 4.92 39.36
C VAL A 198 -3.06 4.92 37.85
N MET A 199 -4.26 4.68 37.27
CA MET A 199 -4.44 4.70 35.82
C MET A 199 -4.19 6.08 35.22
N GLU A 200 -4.67 7.15 35.84
CA GLU A 200 -4.51 8.53 35.39
C GLU A 200 -3.03 8.98 35.53
N LYS A 201 -2.41 8.69 36.68
CA LYS A 201 -1.00 9.04 36.95
C LYS A 201 -0.04 8.43 35.90
N HIS A 202 -0.26 7.18 35.53
CA HIS A 202 0.66 6.44 34.65
C HIS A 202 0.16 6.29 33.20
N GLY A 203 -0.99 6.84 32.85
CA GLY A 203 -1.57 6.76 31.48
C GLY A 203 -1.82 5.33 31.01
N ILE A 204 -2.21 4.42 31.94
CA ILE A 204 -2.44 3.00 31.62
C ILE A 204 -3.91 2.64 31.61
N SER A 205 -4.28 1.67 30.78
CA SER A 205 -5.65 1.16 30.72
C SER A 205 -5.95 0.23 31.92
N ARG A 206 -7.24 0.08 32.24
CA ARG A 206 -7.73 -0.86 33.28
C ARG A 206 -7.22 -2.29 33.05
N ASN A 207 -7.20 -2.75 31.83
CA ASN A 207 -6.73 -4.09 31.50
C ASN A 207 -5.21 -4.23 31.72
N THR A 208 -4.44 -3.19 31.41
CA THR A 208 -2.99 -3.14 31.67
C THR A 208 -2.74 -3.16 33.17
N LEU A 209 -3.45 -2.36 33.95
CA LEU A 209 -3.32 -2.33 35.41
C LEU A 209 -3.61 -3.71 36.02
N LYS A 210 -4.76 -4.31 35.69
CA LYS A 210 -5.10 -5.67 36.19
C LYS A 210 -4.01 -6.69 35.86
N LYS A 211 -3.50 -6.68 34.63
CA LYS A 211 -2.43 -7.58 34.19
C LYS A 211 -1.14 -7.39 35.01
N TYR A 212 -0.83 -6.15 35.34
CA TYR A 212 0.39 -5.83 36.10
C TYR A 212 0.25 -6.22 37.58
N VAL A 213 -0.94 -5.96 38.20
CA VAL A 213 -1.24 -6.39 39.55
C VAL A 213 -1.19 -7.93 39.69
N MET A 214 -1.82 -8.67 38.76
CA MET A 214 -1.74 -10.13 38.77
C MET A 214 -0.29 -10.62 38.72
N ARG A 215 0.53 -10.00 37.88
CA ARG A 215 1.93 -10.40 37.71
C ARG A 215 2.80 -10.11 38.96
N LEU A 216 2.51 -9.01 39.66
CA LEU A 216 3.18 -8.67 40.92
C LEU A 216 2.72 -9.57 42.07
N ALA A 217 1.50 -10.09 42.04
CA ALA A 217 0.97 -11.01 43.02
C ALA A 217 1.48 -12.46 42.87
N GLU A 218 1.96 -12.82 41.67
CA GLU A 218 2.48 -14.17 41.34
C GLU A 218 3.99 -14.29 41.57
N GLY A 219 4.72 -13.21 41.77
CA GLY A 219 6.19 -13.17 41.93
C GLY A 219 6.64 -12.64 43.26
#